data_3e8ebb585afd797d72d5c3a620c70d7c
#
_entry.id   3e8ebb585afd797d72d5c3a620c70d7c
#
_cell.length_a   1.000
_cell.length_b   1.000
_cell.length_c   1.000
_cell.angle_alpha   90.00
_cell.angle_beta   90.00
_cell.angle_gamma   90.00
#
_symmetry.space_group_name_H-M   'P 1'
#
loop_
_entity.id
_entity.type
_entity.pdbx_description
1 polymer ?
#
loop_
_entity_poly.entity_id
_entity_poly.type
_entity_poly.pdbx_seq_one_letter_code
_entity_poly.pdbx_strand_id
1 'polypeptide(L)'
;MFCKVLPGGKGFLSQFEVNDILIRNESNYLHGSVNSVTLSFIDICDSDGLFRERITMPASILIVDDEINVLSALTRCFKRAGIRTDACTSGRQAVSYLMENEYDCIISDYKMPEMDGFEFFEIAAEITSTTPRMLLSGHVDSELLETAVNNCNIDRFLNKPWSNEELVANVRSSIEEKKCRERLKQKLSDTVQQIESASMHQLDRLPDPIQNANMVADLIFRPLHILSGDIVDFAYCDTFFNFAIFDSAGTGTVAAMEAYAMQKQVDLTKELEPKLFTEELNNRYAADKSPSLFTMSLGRIDFSTDTLSFCQAGAPNAYILSADPNRRVERVGLGGFPIGYSKNVAYETQDIKLEKNDCFIGFSEKFTDHHAETLEALLESLSALSVEALKLNVSAWCD
;
A
#
# COMPACT_ATOMS: atom_id res chain seq x y z
N MET A 1 -15.98 5.44 18.59
CA MET A 1 -15.77 6.51 19.55
C MET A 1 -17.11 7.18 19.82
N PHE A 2 -17.61 7.08 21.04
CA PHE A 2 -18.94 7.64 21.36
C PHE A 2 -18.78 9.10 21.76
N CYS A 3 -19.40 10.01 21.02
CA CYS A 3 -19.50 11.41 21.42
C CYS A 3 -20.83 11.61 22.20
N LYS A 4 -20.72 12.03 23.46
CA LYS A 4 -21.86 12.35 24.30
C LYS A 4 -22.19 13.84 24.10
N VAL A 5 -23.31 14.14 23.48
CA VAL A 5 -23.82 15.51 23.33
C VAL A 5 -24.69 15.85 24.54
N LEU A 6 -24.35 16.89 25.26
CA LEU A 6 -25.15 17.47 26.34
C LEU A 6 -26.16 18.46 25.75
N PRO A 7 -27.42 18.50 26.23
CA PRO A 7 -28.42 19.41 25.72
C PRO A 7 -28.30 20.81 26.36
N GLY A 8 -28.34 21.83 25.54
CA GLY A 8 -28.65 23.21 25.93
C GLY A 8 -27.46 24.17 25.93
N GLY A 9 -27.41 25.06 24.92
CA GLY A 9 -26.53 26.24 24.93
C GLY A 9 -26.30 26.82 23.55
N LYS A 10 -26.61 28.06 23.38
CA LYS A 10 -26.44 28.87 22.18
C LYS A 10 -25.02 28.81 21.62
N GLY A 11 -24.93 28.58 20.34
CA GLY A 11 -23.86 28.98 19.41
C GLY A 11 -22.43 28.98 19.98
N PHE A 12 -21.81 27.81 20.02
CA PHE A 12 -20.36 27.73 20.16
C PHE A 12 -19.81 26.86 19.03
N LEU A 13 -18.93 27.50 18.24
CA LEU A 13 -17.96 26.78 17.40
C LEU A 13 -16.98 26.11 18.36
N SER A 14 -17.09 24.79 18.56
CA SER A 14 -16.03 24.03 19.17
C SER A 14 -15.16 23.44 18.08
N GLN A 15 -14.00 24.02 17.91
CA GLN A 15 -12.93 23.47 17.09
C GLN A 15 -12.27 22.33 17.86
N PHE A 16 -12.49 21.10 17.45
CA PHE A 16 -11.67 19.98 17.87
C PHE A 16 -10.81 19.56 16.70
N GLU A 17 -9.53 19.86 16.79
CA GLU A 17 -8.51 19.28 15.93
C GLU A 17 -8.24 17.85 16.39
N VAL A 18 -8.86 16.89 15.71
CA VAL A 18 -8.38 15.51 15.64
C VAL A 18 -8.65 15.06 14.21
N ASN A 19 -7.63 15.00 13.41
CA ASN A 19 -7.63 14.49 12.04
C ASN A 19 -8.62 15.17 11.07
N ASP A 20 -8.50 16.50 10.87
CA ASP A 20 -9.13 17.27 9.79
C ASP A 20 -10.65 17.11 9.59
N ILE A 21 -11.39 16.80 10.67
CA ILE A 21 -12.85 16.73 10.65
C ILE A 21 -13.44 17.92 11.38
N LEU A 22 -14.07 18.82 10.65
CA LEU A 22 -14.84 19.96 11.20
C LEU A 22 -16.32 19.53 11.33
N ILE A 23 -16.83 19.49 12.56
CA ILE A 23 -18.26 19.28 12.83
C ILE A 23 -18.94 20.63 12.97
N ARG A 24 -19.81 20.98 12.03
CA ARG A 24 -20.72 22.12 12.16
C ARG A 24 -22.07 21.67 12.71
N ASN A 25 -22.54 22.37 13.73
CA ASN A 25 -23.89 22.19 14.25
C ASN A 25 -24.79 23.26 13.62
N GLU A 26 -25.64 22.87 12.66
CA GLU A 26 -26.69 23.74 12.11
C GLU A 26 -27.97 23.58 12.93
N SER A 27 -28.05 24.27 14.06
CA SER A 27 -29.30 24.48 14.77
C SER A 27 -29.75 25.94 14.68
N ASN A 28 -30.26 26.33 13.57
CA ASN A 28 -31.17 27.46 13.44
C ASN A 28 -32.28 27.03 12.50
N TYR A 29 -33.38 26.62 13.07
CA TYR A 29 -34.77 26.75 12.63
C TYR A 29 -35.62 25.62 13.22
N LEU A 30 -36.56 26.08 14.05
CA LEU A 30 -37.85 25.53 14.37
C LEU A 30 -38.07 25.25 15.85
N HIS A 31 -38.98 26.05 16.41
CA HIS A 31 -39.78 25.70 17.60
C HIS A 31 -40.63 24.48 17.25
N GLY A 32 -40.37 23.39 17.90
CA GLY A 32 -41.13 22.15 17.78
C GLY A 32 -40.29 20.99 18.30
N SER A 33 -40.83 20.29 19.30
CA SER A 33 -40.22 19.12 19.88
C SER A 33 -39.97 18.02 18.85
N VAL A 34 -38.74 17.91 18.37
CA VAL A 34 -38.27 16.78 17.53
C VAL A 34 -36.92 16.30 17.99
N ASN A 35 -36.92 15.10 18.53
CA ASN A 35 -35.71 14.37 18.92
C ASN A 35 -35.06 13.71 17.68
N SER A 36 -34.57 14.50 16.76
CA SER A 36 -33.68 13.99 15.70
C SER A 36 -32.52 14.94 15.49
N VAL A 37 -31.32 14.47 15.76
CA VAL A 37 -30.06 15.16 15.42
C VAL A 37 -29.65 14.63 14.06
N THR A 38 -29.75 15.47 13.03
CA THR A 38 -29.17 15.16 11.71
C THR A 38 -27.70 15.57 11.74
N LEU A 39 -26.81 14.62 11.74
CA LEU A 39 -25.37 14.86 11.56
C LEU A 39 -25.10 14.93 10.06
N SER A 40 -24.81 16.14 9.56
CA SER A 40 -24.30 16.31 8.21
C SER A 40 -22.76 16.24 8.29
N PHE A 41 -22.18 15.19 7.78
CA PHE A 41 -20.74 15.12 7.56
C PHE A 41 -20.42 15.91 6.30
N ILE A 42 -19.75 17.04 6.46
CA ILE A 42 -19.09 17.70 5.35
C ILE A 42 -17.71 17.09 5.28
N ASP A 43 -17.53 16.22 4.31
CA ASP A 43 -16.22 15.72 3.93
C ASP A 43 -15.45 16.88 3.31
N ILE A 44 -14.66 17.56 4.10
CA ILE A 44 -13.65 18.46 3.57
C ILE A 44 -12.46 17.58 3.19
N CYS A 45 -12.61 16.87 2.09
CA CYS A 45 -11.44 16.43 1.34
C CYS A 45 -10.77 17.71 0.87
N ASP A 46 -9.82 18.18 1.65
CA ASP A 46 -8.88 19.21 1.23
C ASP A 46 -7.97 18.59 0.17
N SER A 47 -8.56 18.40 -1.03
CA SER A 47 -7.82 18.00 -2.24
C SER A 47 -6.81 19.08 -2.63
N ASP A 48 -6.87 20.24 -1.98
CA ASP A 48 -6.09 21.42 -2.23
C ASP A 48 -5.05 21.75 -1.14
N GLY A 49 -4.65 20.78 -0.33
CA GLY A 49 -3.45 20.91 0.51
C GLY A 49 -2.18 21.31 -0.26
N LEU A 50 -2.34 21.66 -1.53
CA LEU A 50 -1.31 22.11 -2.48
C LEU A 50 -1.07 23.61 -2.50
N PHE A 51 -1.88 24.45 -1.87
CA PHE A 51 -1.78 25.89 -1.94
C PHE A 51 -1.74 26.63 -0.58
N ARG A 52 -1.01 26.09 0.40
CA ARG A 52 -0.25 27.02 1.24
C ARG A 52 1.00 27.35 0.43
N GLU A 53 1.06 28.53 -0.15
CA GLU A 53 2.31 29.16 -0.53
C GLU A 53 3.24 29.09 0.70
N ARG A 54 4.05 28.02 0.77
CA ARG A 54 5.28 28.14 1.53
C ARG A 54 5.97 29.34 0.92
N ILE A 55 6.30 30.32 1.74
CA ILE A 55 7.30 31.34 1.40
C ILE A 55 8.50 30.52 0.92
N THR A 56 8.56 30.29 -0.38
CA THR A 56 9.66 29.57 -0.98
C THR A 56 10.85 30.49 -0.89
N MET A 57 11.85 30.12 -0.13
CA MET A 57 13.16 30.78 -0.18
C MET A 57 13.52 30.98 -1.65
N PRO A 58 14.02 32.16 -2.04
CA PRO A 58 14.39 32.38 -3.43
C PRO A 58 15.37 31.30 -3.88
N ALA A 59 15.14 30.73 -5.06
CA ALA A 59 16.02 29.71 -5.62
C ALA A 59 17.45 30.19 -5.60
N SER A 60 18.39 29.29 -5.28
CA SER A 60 19.81 29.57 -5.13
C SER A 60 20.61 28.79 -6.17
N ILE A 61 21.43 29.48 -6.95
CA ILE A 61 22.25 28.87 -8.00
C ILE A 61 23.73 29.20 -7.84
N LEU A 62 24.58 28.25 -8.23
CA LEU A 62 26.01 28.44 -8.34
C LEU A 62 26.41 28.66 -9.80
N ILE A 63 27.21 29.71 -10.09
CA ILE A 63 27.69 30.02 -11.42
C ILE A 63 29.21 29.97 -11.41
N VAL A 64 29.77 29.27 -12.39
CA VAL A 64 31.23 29.08 -12.55
C VAL A 64 31.64 29.48 -13.95
N ASP A 65 32.53 30.50 -14.07
CA ASP A 65 33.06 30.98 -15.35
C ASP A 65 34.34 31.79 -15.07
N ASP A 66 35.40 31.55 -15.75
CA ASP A 66 36.69 32.24 -15.52
C ASP A 66 36.64 33.72 -15.96
N GLU A 67 35.66 34.10 -16.77
CA GLU A 67 35.48 35.49 -17.21
C GLU A 67 34.57 36.28 -16.23
N ILE A 68 35.16 37.21 -15.48
CA ILE A 68 34.43 38.07 -14.52
C ILE A 68 33.29 38.86 -15.18
N ASN A 69 33.43 39.24 -16.46
CA ASN A 69 32.38 39.91 -17.19
C ASN A 69 31.16 39.03 -17.43
N VAL A 70 31.35 37.74 -17.72
CA VAL A 70 30.32 36.75 -17.89
C VAL A 70 29.58 36.52 -16.55
N LEU A 71 30.32 36.30 -15.47
CA LEU A 71 29.76 36.17 -14.11
C LEU A 71 28.93 37.39 -13.72
N SER A 72 29.44 38.59 -14.01
CA SER A 72 28.70 39.85 -13.72
C SER A 72 27.42 39.98 -14.52
N ALA A 73 27.38 39.52 -15.78
CA ALA A 73 26.20 39.53 -16.63
C ALA A 73 25.17 38.51 -16.16
N LEU A 74 25.57 37.28 -15.88
CA LEU A 74 24.73 36.21 -15.38
C LEU A 74 24.13 36.53 -14.00
N THR A 75 24.95 37.03 -13.06
CA THR A 75 24.48 37.44 -11.72
C THR A 75 23.42 38.54 -11.82
N ARG A 76 23.61 39.56 -12.69
CA ARG A 76 22.59 40.60 -12.91
C ARG A 76 21.30 40.05 -13.52
N CYS A 77 21.43 39.10 -14.45
CA CYS A 77 20.29 38.45 -15.07
C CYS A 77 19.45 37.72 -14.03
N PHE A 78 20.04 36.81 -13.25
CA PHE A 78 19.33 36.02 -12.25
C PHE A 78 18.83 36.85 -11.06
N LYS A 79 19.58 37.85 -10.61
CA LYS A 79 19.11 38.79 -9.59
C LYS A 79 17.82 39.52 -9.99
N ARG A 80 17.70 39.93 -11.27
CA ARG A 80 16.46 40.53 -11.81
C ARG A 80 15.31 39.53 -11.82
N ALA A 81 15.61 38.25 -11.98
CA ALA A 81 14.63 37.17 -11.95
C ALA A 81 14.27 36.69 -10.51
N GLY A 82 14.85 37.31 -9.47
CA GLY A 82 14.62 36.92 -8.07
C GLY A 82 15.31 35.65 -7.64
N ILE A 83 16.38 35.24 -8.35
CA ILE A 83 17.17 34.04 -8.05
C ILE A 83 18.45 34.47 -7.33
N ARG A 84 18.72 33.87 -6.18
CA ARG A 84 19.99 34.08 -5.45
C ARG A 84 21.13 33.41 -6.21
N THR A 85 22.28 34.09 -6.30
CA THR A 85 23.39 33.64 -7.11
C THR A 85 24.68 33.76 -6.34
N ASP A 86 25.45 32.68 -6.23
CA ASP A 86 26.85 32.68 -5.83
C ASP A 86 27.68 32.43 -7.11
N ALA A 87 28.76 33.16 -7.26
CA ALA A 87 29.56 33.14 -8.46
C ALA A 87 31.06 32.96 -8.11
N CYS A 88 31.74 32.12 -8.87
CA CYS A 88 33.17 31.87 -8.68
C CYS A 88 33.90 31.72 -10.02
N THR A 89 35.20 31.98 -10.01
CA THR A 89 36.02 32.02 -11.22
C THR A 89 36.81 30.75 -11.53
N SER A 90 36.60 29.69 -10.75
CA SER A 90 37.28 28.40 -10.98
C SER A 90 36.48 27.21 -10.46
N GLY A 91 36.63 26.04 -11.10
CA GLY A 91 36.03 24.79 -10.67
C GLY A 91 36.42 24.39 -9.25
N ARG A 92 37.66 24.63 -8.83
CA ARG A 92 38.10 24.34 -7.46
C ARG A 92 37.39 25.17 -6.41
N GLN A 93 37.15 26.44 -6.67
CA GLN A 93 36.35 27.30 -5.79
C GLN A 93 34.90 26.86 -5.76
N ALA A 94 34.36 26.44 -6.88
CA ALA A 94 33.03 25.92 -7.00
C ALA A 94 32.81 24.64 -6.16
N VAL A 95 33.78 23.71 -6.17
CA VAL A 95 33.76 22.51 -5.31
C VAL A 95 33.67 22.91 -3.83
N SER A 96 34.48 23.89 -3.39
CA SER A 96 34.44 24.35 -2.00
C SER A 96 33.03 24.93 -1.65
N TYR A 97 32.45 25.68 -2.57
CA TYR A 97 31.10 26.22 -2.37
C TYR A 97 30.03 25.13 -2.26
N LEU A 98 30.14 24.04 -3.05
CA LEU A 98 29.24 22.89 -2.98
C LEU A 98 29.37 22.08 -1.69
N MET A 99 30.55 22.08 -1.08
CA MET A 99 30.76 21.43 0.22
C MET A 99 30.14 22.19 1.40
N GLU A 100 29.98 23.52 1.26
CA GLU A 100 29.52 24.40 2.33
C GLU A 100 28.05 24.82 2.16
N ASN A 101 27.50 24.74 0.94
CA ASN A 101 26.16 25.25 0.63
C ASN A 101 25.40 24.32 -0.31
N GLU A 102 24.07 24.36 -0.19
CA GLU A 102 23.15 23.70 -1.12
C GLU A 102 22.66 24.67 -2.20
N TYR A 103 22.62 24.18 -3.44
CA TYR A 103 22.12 24.94 -4.58
C TYR A 103 21.00 24.20 -5.31
N ASP A 104 20.03 24.98 -5.83
CA ASP A 104 18.94 24.44 -6.64
C ASP A 104 19.37 24.13 -8.08
N CYS A 105 20.44 24.75 -8.58
CA CYS A 105 21.02 24.52 -9.90
C CYS A 105 22.48 24.98 -9.94
N ILE A 106 23.27 24.35 -10.80
CA ILE A 106 24.68 24.72 -11.06
C ILE A 106 24.81 25.05 -12.55
N ILE A 107 25.48 26.18 -12.85
CA ILE A 107 25.81 26.58 -14.22
C ILE A 107 27.31 26.72 -14.30
N SER A 108 27.94 26.05 -15.26
CA SER A 108 29.39 26.17 -15.47
C SER A 108 29.72 26.45 -16.91
N ASP A 109 30.72 27.29 -17.14
CA ASP A 109 31.37 27.33 -18.44
C ASP A 109 32.08 26.01 -18.72
N TYR A 110 32.19 25.68 -20.00
CA TYR A 110 32.91 24.49 -20.45
C TYR A 110 34.40 24.68 -20.33
N LYS A 111 34.95 25.78 -20.90
CA LYS A 111 36.41 26.01 -21.00
C LYS A 111 36.89 26.89 -19.87
N MET A 112 37.46 26.30 -18.85
CA MET A 112 38.06 27.00 -17.74
C MET A 112 39.52 26.53 -17.53
N PRO A 113 40.42 27.40 -17.06
CA PRO A 113 41.80 27.02 -16.69
C PRO A 113 41.80 25.98 -15.53
N GLU A 114 42.76 25.08 -15.52
CA GLU A 114 43.05 24.09 -14.50
C GLU A 114 42.00 22.95 -14.35
N MET A 115 40.74 23.26 -14.44
CA MET A 115 39.61 22.32 -14.33
C MET A 115 38.53 22.80 -15.28
N ASP A 116 38.17 22.00 -16.28
CA ASP A 116 37.10 22.31 -17.20
C ASP A 116 35.73 22.02 -16.59
N GLY A 117 34.65 22.42 -17.30
CA GLY A 117 33.29 22.24 -16.81
C GLY A 117 32.86 20.79 -16.68
N PHE A 118 33.43 19.85 -17.45
CA PHE A 118 33.13 18.42 -17.33
C PHE A 118 33.82 17.84 -16.10
N GLU A 119 35.09 18.08 -15.91
CA GLU A 119 35.82 17.64 -14.71
C GLU A 119 35.16 18.18 -13.43
N PHE A 120 34.74 19.46 -13.46
CA PHE A 120 33.98 20.03 -12.35
C PHE A 120 32.64 19.30 -12.11
N PHE A 121 31.88 19.00 -13.15
CA PHE A 121 30.58 18.31 -12.99
C PHE A 121 30.72 16.86 -12.57
N GLU A 122 31.79 16.15 -12.91
CA GLU A 122 32.10 14.82 -12.38
C GLU A 122 32.21 14.88 -10.85
N ILE A 123 33.01 15.82 -10.32
CA ILE A 123 33.17 16.02 -8.88
C ILE A 123 31.84 16.49 -8.24
N ALA A 124 31.16 17.43 -8.89
CA ALA A 124 29.86 17.92 -8.40
C ALA A 124 28.79 16.81 -8.35
N ALA A 125 28.85 15.79 -9.21
CA ALA A 125 27.95 14.66 -9.22
C ALA A 125 28.09 13.78 -7.96
N GLU A 126 29.29 13.66 -7.43
CA GLU A 126 29.54 12.93 -6.19
C GLU A 126 29.06 13.70 -4.96
N ILE A 127 29.13 15.04 -4.98
CA ILE A 127 28.71 15.89 -3.86
C ILE A 127 27.19 16.11 -3.87
N THR A 128 26.62 16.40 -5.05
CA THR A 128 25.20 16.77 -5.22
C THR A 128 24.56 15.96 -6.35
N SER A 129 24.16 14.72 -6.07
CA SER A 129 23.68 13.77 -7.08
C SER A 129 22.41 14.24 -7.83
N THR A 130 21.55 15.05 -7.20
CA THR A 130 20.25 15.46 -7.74
C THR A 130 20.18 16.90 -8.21
N THR A 131 21.22 17.71 -8.00
CA THR A 131 21.21 19.13 -8.39
C THR A 131 21.39 19.26 -9.90
N PRO A 132 20.47 19.95 -10.60
CA PRO A 132 20.57 20.19 -12.04
C PRO A 132 21.86 20.92 -12.42
N ARG A 133 22.49 20.43 -13.48
CA ARG A 133 23.75 20.95 -14.02
C ARG A 133 23.55 21.45 -15.43
N MET A 134 23.95 22.66 -15.69
CA MET A 134 23.87 23.31 -17.00
C MET A 134 25.23 23.74 -17.46
N LEU A 135 25.61 23.36 -18.67
CA LEU A 135 26.87 23.74 -19.26
C LEU A 135 26.68 24.90 -20.23
N LEU A 136 27.43 25.98 -20.06
CA LEU A 136 27.55 27.09 -21.00
C LEU A 136 28.65 26.79 -22.02
N SER A 137 28.35 26.89 -23.31
CA SER A 137 29.38 26.67 -24.35
C SER A 137 29.14 27.53 -25.59
N GLY A 138 30.22 28.00 -26.20
CA GLY A 138 30.19 28.76 -27.47
C GLY A 138 30.12 27.87 -28.71
N HIS A 139 30.60 26.63 -28.64
CA HIS A 139 30.53 25.63 -29.70
C HIS A 139 30.59 24.25 -29.04
N VAL A 140 29.58 23.44 -29.30
CA VAL A 140 29.58 22.08 -28.78
C VAL A 140 29.74 21.13 -29.97
N ASP A 141 30.88 20.45 -30.03
CA ASP A 141 31.08 19.36 -30.98
C ASP A 141 30.19 18.18 -30.58
N SER A 142 29.56 17.55 -31.58
CA SER A 142 28.56 16.48 -31.36
C SER A 142 29.08 15.28 -30.57
N GLU A 143 30.37 14.98 -30.70
CA GLU A 143 31.05 13.87 -30.01
C GLU A 143 31.24 14.17 -28.50
N LEU A 144 31.45 15.45 -28.14
CA LEU A 144 31.53 15.88 -26.74
C LEU A 144 30.16 15.85 -26.02
N LEU A 145 29.08 16.08 -26.77
CA LEU A 145 27.73 16.02 -26.25
C LEU A 145 27.35 14.62 -25.71
N GLU A 146 27.66 13.57 -26.47
CA GLU A 146 27.32 12.19 -26.06
C GLU A 146 28.09 11.76 -24.79
N THR A 147 29.39 12.12 -24.72
CA THR A 147 30.22 11.78 -23.56
C THR A 147 29.80 12.55 -22.31
N ALA A 148 29.43 13.80 -22.46
CA ALA A 148 29.04 14.68 -21.36
C ALA A 148 27.69 14.30 -20.74
N VAL A 149 26.72 13.93 -21.55
CA VAL A 149 25.39 13.49 -21.06
C VAL A 149 25.51 12.19 -20.27
N ASN A 150 26.35 11.27 -20.73
CA ASN A 150 26.47 9.94 -20.12
C ASN A 150 27.32 9.93 -18.84
N ASN A 151 28.39 10.74 -18.76
CA ASN A 151 29.36 10.67 -17.65
C ASN A 151 29.12 11.75 -16.58
N CYS A 152 28.71 12.97 -16.98
CA CYS A 152 28.63 14.11 -16.07
C CYS A 152 27.24 14.48 -15.61
N ASN A 153 26.22 13.72 -16.02
CA ASN A 153 24.80 14.00 -15.70
C ASN A 153 24.41 15.47 -15.97
N ILE A 154 24.77 15.99 -17.15
CA ILE A 154 24.41 17.35 -17.56
C ILE A 154 22.95 17.35 -18.01
N ASP A 155 22.13 18.17 -17.34
CA ASP A 155 20.70 18.26 -17.65
C ASP A 155 20.43 19.11 -18.89
N ARG A 156 21.20 20.19 -19.09
CA ARG A 156 21.02 21.09 -20.23
C ARG A 156 22.33 21.71 -20.70
N PHE A 157 22.39 21.98 -22.01
CA PHE A 157 23.42 22.80 -22.66
C PHE A 157 22.84 24.15 -22.99
N LEU A 158 23.60 25.19 -22.71
CA LEU A 158 23.23 26.59 -22.96
C LEU A 158 24.24 27.19 -23.91
N ASN A 159 23.79 27.80 -24.99
CA ASN A 159 24.66 28.37 -26.00
C ASN A 159 25.14 29.78 -25.60
N LYS A 160 26.39 30.10 -25.88
CA LYS A 160 26.93 31.49 -25.89
C LYS A 160 26.89 32.02 -27.33
N PRO A 161 26.32 33.18 -27.65
CA PRO A 161 25.64 34.11 -26.74
C PRO A 161 24.21 33.63 -26.39
N TRP A 162 23.75 33.88 -25.14
CA TRP A 162 22.46 33.48 -24.62
C TRP A 162 21.43 34.64 -24.67
N SER A 163 20.16 34.25 -24.68
CA SER A 163 19.06 35.11 -24.32
C SER A 163 18.82 35.05 -22.80
N ASN A 164 18.72 36.23 -22.16
CA ASN A 164 18.45 36.25 -20.71
C ASN A 164 17.11 35.59 -20.35
N GLU A 165 16.10 35.74 -21.20
CA GLU A 165 14.78 35.17 -21.00
C GLU A 165 14.83 33.65 -21.11
N GLU A 166 15.50 33.12 -22.13
CA GLU A 166 15.70 31.70 -22.35
C GLU A 166 16.53 31.04 -21.22
N LEU A 167 17.59 31.72 -20.80
CA LEU A 167 18.46 31.25 -19.71
C LEU A 167 17.67 31.12 -18.40
N VAL A 168 16.91 32.13 -18.01
CA VAL A 168 16.09 32.12 -16.79
C VAL A 168 14.99 31.06 -16.90
N ALA A 169 14.36 30.92 -18.06
CA ALA A 169 13.34 29.91 -18.30
C ALA A 169 13.91 28.48 -18.13
N ASN A 170 15.07 28.21 -18.73
CA ASN A 170 15.75 26.91 -18.60
C ASN A 170 16.08 26.59 -17.15
N VAL A 171 16.66 27.52 -16.40
CA VAL A 171 17.01 27.34 -14.99
C VAL A 171 15.75 27.05 -14.15
N ARG A 172 14.68 27.83 -14.32
CA ARG A 172 13.43 27.62 -13.61
C ARG A 172 12.82 26.27 -13.92
N SER A 173 12.78 25.89 -15.20
CA SER A 173 12.24 24.57 -15.61
C SER A 173 12.99 23.43 -14.94
N SER A 174 14.33 23.46 -14.95
CA SER A 174 15.12 22.38 -14.33
C SER A 174 14.98 22.33 -12.80
N ILE A 175 14.88 23.48 -12.15
CA ILE A 175 14.59 23.56 -10.71
C ILE A 175 13.20 22.96 -10.39
N GLU A 176 12.18 23.31 -11.17
CA GLU A 176 10.83 22.77 -10.97
C GLU A 176 10.76 21.26 -11.29
N GLU A 177 11.44 20.80 -12.32
CA GLU A 177 11.54 19.38 -12.66
C GLU A 177 12.19 18.57 -11.51
N LYS A 178 13.26 19.08 -10.91
CA LYS A 178 13.90 18.51 -9.73
C LYS A 178 12.89 18.44 -8.56
N LYS A 179 12.28 19.56 -8.20
CA LYS A 179 11.31 19.65 -7.10
C LYS A 179 10.13 18.72 -7.30
N CYS A 180 9.62 18.60 -8.53
CA CYS A 180 8.54 17.69 -8.86
C CYS A 180 8.96 16.22 -8.65
N ARG A 181 10.16 15.84 -9.11
CA ARG A 181 10.72 14.50 -8.94
C ARG A 181 10.91 14.15 -7.47
N GLU A 182 11.43 15.07 -6.68
CA GLU A 182 11.62 14.89 -5.24
C GLU A 182 10.28 14.73 -4.49
N ARG A 183 9.29 15.58 -4.81
CA ARG A 183 7.93 15.47 -4.26
C ARG A 183 7.27 14.14 -4.61
N LEU A 184 7.42 13.69 -5.85
CA LEU A 184 6.86 12.40 -6.30
C LEU A 184 7.52 11.24 -5.56
N LYS A 185 8.86 11.27 -5.43
CA LYS A 185 9.62 10.27 -4.69
C LYS A 185 9.20 10.21 -3.22
N GLN A 186 9.02 11.37 -2.57
CA GLN A 186 8.55 11.44 -1.19
C GLN A 186 7.12 10.89 -1.05
N LYS A 187 6.19 11.31 -1.91
CA LYS A 187 4.81 10.80 -1.89
C LYS A 187 4.77 9.28 -2.10
N LEU A 188 5.58 8.75 -3.02
CA LEU A 188 5.67 7.31 -3.23
C LEU A 188 6.17 6.59 -1.98
N SER A 189 7.23 7.11 -1.35
CA SER A 189 7.77 6.56 -0.10
C SER A 189 6.73 6.57 1.02
N ASP A 190 6.04 7.70 1.22
CA ASP A 190 5.01 7.85 2.24
C ASP A 190 3.84 6.85 1.98
N THR A 191 3.43 6.70 0.71
CA THR A 191 2.37 5.75 0.34
C THR A 191 2.77 4.31 0.60
N VAL A 192 4.00 3.93 0.23
CA VAL A 192 4.53 2.57 0.49
C VAL A 192 4.54 2.31 1.99
N GLN A 193 5.04 3.24 2.79
CA GLN A 193 5.08 3.11 4.24
C GLN A 193 3.68 2.96 4.88
N GLN A 194 2.68 3.68 4.35
CA GLN A 194 1.28 3.54 4.80
C GLN A 194 0.73 2.14 4.49
N ILE A 195 1.00 1.62 3.28
CA ILE A 195 0.56 0.29 2.88
C ILE A 195 1.27 -0.80 3.69
N GLU A 196 2.57 -0.66 3.95
CA GLU A 196 3.33 -1.58 4.81
C GLU A 196 2.78 -1.59 6.24
N SER A 197 2.46 -0.42 6.79
CA SER A 197 1.83 -0.32 8.11
C SER A 197 0.47 -1.02 8.16
N ALA A 198 -0.36 -0.85 7.12
CA ALA A 198 -1.64 -1.54 7.01
C ALA A 198 -1.47 -3.06 6.90
N SER A 199 -0.43 -3.53 6.21
CA SER A 199 -0.08 -4.95 6.11
C SER A 199 0.29 -5.54 7.47
N MET A 200 1.11 -4.84 8.25
CA MET A 200 1.43 -5.27 9.61
C MET A 200 0.17 -5.41 10.47
N HIS A 201 -0.75 -4.46 10.39
CA HIS A 201 -2.04 -4.56 11.08
C HIS A 201 -2.92 -5.71 10.60
N GLN A 202 -2.81 -6.11 9.33
CA GLN A 202 -3.50 -7.29 8.82
C GLN A 202 -2.90 -8.57 9.42
N LEU A 203 -1.58 -8.68 9.47
CA LEU A 203 -0.88 -9.82 10.05
C LEU A 203 -1.14 -9.96 11.56
N ASP A 204 -1.15 -8.87 12.31
CA ASP A 204 -1.44 -8.83 13.75
C ASP A 204 -2.86 -9.30 14.12
N ARG A 205 -3.74 -9.43 13.13
CA ARG A 205 -5.13 -9.87 13.32
C ARG A 205 -5.39 -11.30 12.89
N LEU A 206 -4.41 -11.95 12.34
CA LEU A 206 -4.52 -13.39 12.10
C LEU A 206 -4.63 -14.11 13.44
N PRO A 207 -5.46 -15.16 13.53
CA PRO A 207 -5.63 -15.89 14.77
C PRO A 207 -4.33 -16.59 15.20
N ASP A 208 -4.07 -16.58 16.49
CA ASP A 208 -2.96 -17.33 17.06
C ASP A 208 -3.17 -18.85 16.90
N PRO A 209 -2.10 -19.62 16.67
CA PRO A 209 -2.18 -21.07 16.64
C PRO A 209 -2.77 -21.64 17.93
N ILE A 210 -3.61 -22.67 17.79
CA ILE A 210 -4.23 -23.36 18.92
C ILE A 210 -3.59 -24.73 19.06
N GLN A 211 -3.12 -25.05 20.26
CA GLN A 211 -2.68 -26.39 20.62
C GLN A 211 -3.22 -26.74 21.99
N ASN A 212 -4.10 -27.74 22.06
CA ASN A 212 -4.68 -28.22 23.29
C ASN A 212 -4.89 -29.76 23.25
N ALA A 213 -5.55 -30.29 24.26
CA ALA A 213 -5.76 -31.75 24.35
C ALA A 213 -6.67 -32.33 23.25
N ASN A 214 -7.53 -31.46 22.64
CA ASN A 214 -8.55 -31.92 21.70
C ASN A 214 -8.09 -31.73 20.24
N MET A 215 -7.29 -30.67 19.95
CA MET A 215 -6.93 -30.33 18.59
C MET A 215 -5.68 -29.45 18.49
N VAL A 216 -5.14 -29.40 17.28
CA VAL A 216 -4.16 -28.41 16.84
C VAL A 216 -4.78 -27.66 15.66
N ALA A 217 -4.77 -26.34 15.70
CA ALA A 217 -5.12 -25.48 14.57
C ALA A 217 -3.99 -24.48 14.31
N ASP A 218 -3.59 -24.37 13.07
CA ASP A 218 -2.53 -23.47 12.65
C ASP A 218 -2.80 -22.97 11.22
N LEU A 219 -2.13 -21.92 10.81
CA LEU A 219 -2.29 -21.33 9.48
C LEU A 219 -0.93 -20.97 8.86
N ILE A 220 -0.89 -20.99 7.53
CA ILE A 220 0.17 -20.43 6.72
C ILE A 220 -0.45 -19.26 5.95
N PHE A 221 0.06 -18.06 6.13
CA PHE A 221 -0.42 -16.85 5.44
C PHE A 221 0.73 -16.19 4.70
N ARG A 222 0.63 -16.16 3.37
CA ARG A 222 1.63 -15.55 2.48
C ARG A 222 0.91 -14.73 1.42
N PRO A 223 0.73 -13.44 1.65
CA PRO A 223 0.04 -12.57 0.70
C PRO A 223 0.88 -12.38 -0.56
N LEU A 224 0.25 -12.44 -1.75
CA LEU A 224 0.88 -12.16 -3.05
C LEU A 224 1.25 -10.68 -3.22
N HIS A 225 0.57 -9.81 -2.52
CA HIS A 225 0.80 -8.37 -2.50
C HIS A 225 1.02 -7.91 -1.06
N ILE A 226 1.42 -6.65 -0.87
CA ILE A 226 1.62 -6.08 0.47
C ILE A 226 0.36 -6.23 1.34
N LEU A 227 -0.83 -6.09 0.73
CA LEU A 227 -2.13 -6.36 1.37
C LEU A 227 -2.85 -7.48 0.63
N SER A 228 -3.53 -8.36 1.37
CA SER A 228 -4.28 -9.48 0.83
C SER A 228 -5.80 -9.31 1.02
N GLY A 229 -6.56 -9.76 0.01
CA GLY A 229 -8.00 -10.01 0.13
C GLY A 229 -8.34 -11.30 0.87
N ASP A 230 -7.35 -12.16 1.11
CA ASP A 230 -7.53 -13.40 1.87
C ASP A 230 -7.54 -13.12 3.37
N ILE A 231 -8.44 -13.77 4.09
CA ILE A 231 -8.50 -13.78 5.55
C ILE A 231 -8.80 -15.20 6.02
N VAL A 232 -8.11 -15.60 7.07
CA VAL A 232 -8.42 -16.81 7.84
C VAL A 232 -8.75 -16.37 9.26
N ASP A 233 -9.79 -16.93 9.81
CA ASP A 233 -10.18 -16.69 11.20
C ASP A 233 -10.70 -17.99 11.82
N PHE A 234 -10.48 -18.19 13.12
CA PHE A 234 -11.03 -19.33 13.85
C PHE A 234 -11.19 -19.03 15.34
N ALA A 235 -12.11 -19.73 15.95
CA ALA A 235 -12.35 -19.64 17.39
C ALA A 235 -12.56 -21.02 18.00
N TYR A 236 -11.90 -21.24 19.12
CA TYR A 236 -12.06 -22.43 19.95
C TYR A 236 -13.03 -22.13 21.10
N CYS A 237 -14.02 -22.99 21.27
CA CYS A 237 -14.94 -23.00 22.40
C CYS A 237 -14.89 -24.40 23.04
N ASP A 238 -15.37 -24.54 24.26
CA ASP A 238 -15.28 -25.82 25.00
C ASP A 238 -15.98 -27.01 24.29
N THR A 239 -17.04 -26.72 23.53
CA THR A 239 -17.88 -27.71 22.86
C THR A 239 -17.70 -27.79 21.35
N PHE A 240 -17.10 -26.74 20.74
CA PHE A 240 -16.92 -26.65 19.30
C PHE A 240 -15.72 -25.82 18.91
N PHE A 241 -15.30 -25.98 17.65
CA PHE A 241 -14.33 -25.12 16.97
C PHE A 241 -14.93 -24.64 15.66
N ASN A 242 -14.98 -23.31 15.47
CA ASN A 242 -15.38 -22.70 14.22
C ASN A 242 -14.19 -22.14 13.49
N PHE A 243 -14.21 -22.22 12.16
CA PHE A 243 -13.21 -21.57 11.31
C PHE A 243 -13.84 -21.04 10.02
N ALA A 244 -13.23 -20.01 9.47
CA ALA A 244 -13.62 -19.41 8.21
C ALA A 244 -12.39 -18.99 7.40
N ILE A 245 -12.45 -19.26 6.10
CA ILE A 245 -11.46 -18.81 5.11
C ILE A 245 -12.22 -17.97 4.10
N PHE A 246 -11.81 -16.73 3.91
CA PHE A 246 -12.42 -15.79 2.98
C PHE A 246 -11.43 -15.36 1.94
N ASP A 247 -11.87 -15.14 0.71
CA ASP A 247 -11.13 -14.42 -0.31
C ASP A 247 -12.07 -13.41 -0.99
N SER A 248 -11.65 -12.15 -0.98
CA SER A 248 -12.38 -11.06 -1.66
C SER A 248 -11.96 -10.99 -3.12
N ALA A 249 -12.94 -10.84 -4.01
CA ALA A 249 -12.67 -10.64 -5.43
C ALA A 249 -11.82 -9.38 -5.66
N GLY A 250 -10.75 -9.51 -6.44
CA GLY A 250 -9.83 -8.41 -6.74
C GLY A 250 -8.50 -8.49 -5.99
N THR A 251 -7.76 -7.39 -6.00
CA THR A 251 -6.40 -7.32 -5.41
C THR A 251 -6.15 -5.98 -4.72
N GLY A 252 -5.13 -5.94 -3.86
CA GLY A 252 -4.65 -4.72 -3.23
C GLY A 252 -5.55 -4.20 -2.11
N THR A 253 -5.52 -2.89 -1.90
CA THR A 253 -6.17 -2.22 -0.76
C THR A 253 -7.68 -2.40 -0.69
N VAL A 254 -8.37 -2.36 -1.83
CA VAL A 254 -9.83 -2.49 -1.88
C VAL A 254 -10.24 -3.89 -1.41
N ALA A 255 -9.64 -4.93 -1.99
CA ALA A 255 -9.91 -6.31 -1.60
C ALA A 255 -9.61 -6.56 -0.11
N ALA A 256 -8.50 -6.02 0.40
CA ALA A 256 -8.16 -6.12 1.82
C ALA A 256 -9.17 -5.43 2.74
N MET A 257 -9.68 -4.26 2.36
CA MET A 257 -10.71 -3.54 3.13
C MET A 257 -12.04 -4.30 3.14
N GLU A 258 -12.45 -4.84 2.01
CA GLU A 258 -13.68 -5.64 1.88
C GLU A 258 -13.58 -6.94 2.68
N ALA A 259 -12.48 -7.65 2.58
CA ALA A 259 -12.22 -8.86 3.37
C ALA A 259 -12.25 -8.56 4.88
N TYR A 260 -11.67 -7.45 5.31
CA TYR A 260 -11.74 -7.01 6.70
C TYR A 260 -13.17 -6.67 7.14
N ALA A 261 -13.94 -6.00 6.30
CA ALA A 261 -15.34 -5.70 6.57
C ALA A 261 -16.19 -7.01 6.70
N MET A 262 -15.89 -8.01 5.89
CA MET A 262 -16.47 -9.35 5.96
C MET A 262 -16.13 -10.04 7.28
N GLN A 263 -14.87 -10.08 7.67
CA GLN A 263 -14.41 -10.69 8.92
C GLN A 263 -15.17 -10.14 10.13
N LYS A 264 -15.46 -8.84 10.15
CA LYS A 264 -16.19 -8.17 11.24
C LYS A 264 -17.65 -8.58 11.34
N GLN A 265 -18.22 -9.21 10.33
CA GLN A 265 -19.60 -9.69 10.33
C GLN A 265 -19.72 -11.14 10.79
N VAL A 266 -18.60 -11.84 10.91
CA VAL A 266 -18.52 -13.25 11.31
C VAL A 266 -18.05 -13.33 12.77
N ASP A 267 -18.92 -13.77 13.65
CA ASP A 267 -18.60 -14.03 15.06
C ASP A 267 -18.44 -15.53 15.29
N LEU A 268 -17.24 -16.00 15.12
CA LEU A 268 -16.90 -17.43 15.25
C LEU A 268 -16.95 -17.95 16.70
N THR A 269 -17.10 -17.08 17.70
CA THR A 269 -17.25 -17.48 19.11
C THR A 269 -18.66 -17.98 19.42
N LYS A 270 -19.62 -17.78 18.52
CA LYS A 270 -20.98 -18.24 18.66
C LYS A 270 -21.21 -19.61 18.05
N GLU A 271 -22.25 -20.26 18.53
CA GLU A 271 -22.74 -21.46 17.90
C GLU A 271 -23.29 -21.15 16.51
N LEU A 272 -22.61 -21.58 15.45
CA LEU A 272 -22.96 -21.34 14.07
C LEU A 272 -23.49 -22.62 13.41
N GLU A 273 -24.56 -22.49 12.64
CA GLU A 273 -24.95 -23.48 11.66
C GLU A 273 -24.42 -23.00 10.29
N PRO A 274 -23.41 -23.67 9.70
CA PRO A 274 -22.65 -23.14 8.55
C PRO A 274 -23.54 -22.76 7.36
N LYS A 275 -24.53 -23.58 7.01
CA LYS A 275 -25.45 -23.30 5.90
C LYS A 275 -26.27 -22.04 6.13
N LEU A 276 -26.98 -21.97 7.26
CA LEU A 276 -27.90 -20.85 7.56
C LEU A 276 -27.14 -19.54 7.64
N PHE A 277 -25.95 -19.59 8.27
CA PHE A 277 -25.10 -18.41 8.35
C PHE A 277 -24.63 -17.94 6.97
N THR A 278 -24.19 -18.88 6.11
CA THR A 278 -23.75 -18.57 4.74
C THR A 278 -24.89 -17.98 3.91
N GLU A 279 -26.12 -18.52 4.01
CA GLU A 279 -27.30 -18.01 3.33
C GLU A 279 -27.68 -16.60 3.81
N GLU A 280 -27.63 -16.34 5.12
CA GLU A 280 -27.90 -15.01 5.69
C GLU A 280 -26.85 -14.00 5.20
N LEU A 281 -25.58 -14.36 5.26
CA LEU A 281 -24.48 -13.51 4.83
C LEU A 281 -24.58 -13.19 3.33
N ASN A 282 -24.84 -14.18 2.49
CA ASN A 282 -25.06 -13.99 1.06
C ASN A 282 -26.22 -13.03 0.79
N ASN A 283 -27.36 -13.20 1.44
CA ASN A 283 -28.53 -12.34 1.24
C ASN A 283 -28.26 -10.90 1.65
N ARG A 284 -27.44 -10.67 2.67
CA ARG A 284 -27.01 -9.35 3.12
C ARG A 284 -26.14 -8.67 2.05
N TYR A 285 -25.13 -9.35 1.53
CA TYR A 285 -24.21 -8.79 0.50
C TYR A 285 -24.90 -8.66 -0.86
N ALA A 286 -25.73 -9.61 -1.28
CA ALA A 286 -26.48 -9.54 -2.53
C ALA A 286 -27.57 -8.47 -2.55
N ALA A 287 -27.84 -7.81 -1.41
CA ALA A 287 -28.77 -6.68 -1.33
C ALA A 287 -28.12 -5.34 -1.68
N ASP A 288 -26.80 -5.26 -1.67
CA ASP A 288 -26.04 -4.04 -1.94
C ASP A 288 -26.14 -3.61 -3.41
N LYS A 289 -26.01 -2.31 -3.66
CA LYS A 289 -26.08 -1.74 -5.02
C LYS A 289 -24.85 -2.10 -5.88
N SER A 290 -23.74 -2.40 -5.24
CA SER A 290 -22.49 -2.85 -5.86
C SER A 290 -21.94 -4.00 -5.04
N PRO A 291 -22.48 -5.21 -5.21
CA PRO A 291 -22.09 -6.34 -4.38
C PRO A 291 -20.63 -6.72 -4.65
N SER A 292 -19.83 -6.71 -3.60
CA SER A 292 -18.54 -7.39 -3.64
C SER A 292 -18.76 -8.89 -3.60
N LEU A 293 -18.02 -9.63 -4.40
CA LEU A 293 -18.07 -11.09 -4.40
C LEU A 293 -16.96 -11.62 -3.48
N PHE A 294 -17.32 -12.61 -2.69
CA PHE A 294 -16.39 -13.29 -1.80
C PHE A 294 -16.51 -14.80 -1.97
N THR A 295 -15.38 -15.47 -2.02
CA THR A 295 -15.37 -16.90 -1.78
C THR A 295 -15.25 -17.17 -0.29
N MET A 296 -15.88 -18.20 0.22
CA MET A 296 -15.87 -18.53 1.64
C MET A 296 -15.91 -20.05 1.86
N SER A 297 -15.05 -20.51 2.75
CA SER A 297 -15.14 -21.81 3.40
C SER A 297 -15.47 -21.60 4.88
N LEU A 298 -16.57 -22.15 5.37
CA LEU A 298 -17.02 -22.07 6.76
C LEU A 298 -17.15 -23.47 7.33
N GLY A 299 -16.49 -23.74 8.45
CA GLY A 299 -16.56 -25.03 9.10
C GLY A 299 -16.80 -24.91 10.60
N ARG A 300 -17.51 -25.92 11.14
CA ARG A 300 -17.72 -26.14 12.55
C ARG A 300 -17.38 -27.60 12.90
N ILE A 301 -16.50 -27.79 13.86
CA ILE A 301 -16.23 -29.10 14.47
C ILE A 301 -16.96 -29.15 15.80
N ASP A 302 -17.88 -30.08 15.96
CA ASP A 302 -18.56 -30.38 17.21
C ASP A 302 -17.79 -31.51 17.95
N PHE A 303 -17.24 -31.18 19.11
CA PHE A 303 -16.41 -32.13 19.88
C PHE A 303 -17.23 -33.24 20.58
N SER A 304 -18.57 -33.05 20.73
CA SER A 304 -19.42 -34.06 21.34
C SER A 304 -19.75 -35.19 20.38
N THR A 305 -19.76 -34.86 19.10
CA THR A 305 -20.09 -35.80 18.02
C THR A 305 -18.91 -36.08 17.09
N ASP A 306 -17.74 -35.49 17.29
CA ASP A 306 -16.58 -35.51 16.38
C ASP A 306 -16.99 -35.28 14.92
N THR A 307 -17.86 -34.31 14.65
CA THR A 307 -18.41 -34.07 13.32
C THR A 307 -17.97 -32.71 12.84
N LEU A 308 -17.41 -32.66 11.64
CA LEU A 308 -17.16 -31.44 10.89
C LEU A 308 -18.39 -31.15 10.01
N SER A 309 -19.08 -30.06 10.29
CA SER A 309 -20.08 -29.47 9.40
C SER A 309 -19.39 -28.41 8.54
N PHE A 310 -19.34 -28.59 7.23
CA PHE A 310 -18.56 -27.77 6.30
C PHE A 310 -19.44 -27.24 5.18
N CYS A 311 -19.41 -25.91 4.95
CA CYS A 311 -20.15 -25.21 3.92
C CYS A 311 -19.18 -24.36 3.07
N GLN A 312 -19.38 -24.38 1.76
CA GLN A 312 -18.60 -23.58 0.80
C GLN A 312 -19.47 -22.63 0.01
N ALA A 313 -18.92 -21.46 -0.26
CA ALA A 313 -19.49 -20.43 -1.13
C ALA A 313 -18.45 -19.98 -2.15
N GLY A 314 -18.38 -20.65 -3.30
CA GLY A 314 -17.41 -20.34 -4.36
C GLY A 314 -15.96 -20.68 -4.02
N ALA A 315 -15.67 -21.18 -2.84
CA ALA A 315 -14.32 -21.48 -2.40
C ALA A 315 -13.77 -22.77 -3.04
N PRO A 316 -12.43 -22.94 -3.12
CA PRO A 316 -11.82 -24.17 -3.59
C PRO A 316 -12.10 -25.33 -2.64
N ASN A 317 -11.86 -26.56 -3.14
CA ASN A 317 -12.02 -27.74 -2.32
C ASN A 317 -11.05 -27.76 -1.13
N ALA A 318 -11.54 -28.30 -0.02
CA ALA A 318 -10.73 -28.65 1.12
C ALA A 318 -10.45 -30.16 1.13
N TYR A 319 -9.59 -30.62 2.02
CA TYR A 319 -9.20 -32.02 2.09
C TYR A 319 -9.13 -32.46 3.55
N ILE A 320 -9.45 -33.76 3.76
CA ILE A 320 -9.16 -34.45 5.01
C ILE A 320 -8.06 -35.45 4.73
N LEU A 321 -6.96 -35.33 5.47
CA LEU A 321 -5.91 -36.34 5.52
C LEU A 321 -6.19 -37.25 6.69
N SER A 322 -6.47 -38.53 6.41
CA SER A 322 -6.75 -39.52 7.44
C SER A 322 -5.51 -40.34 7.77
N ALA A 323 -5.38 -40.66 9.05
CA ALA A 323 -4.38 -41.63 9.51
C ALA A 323 -4.70 -43.07 9.09
N ASP A 324 -5.96 -43.37 8.68
CA ASP A 324 -6.34 -44.66 8.13
C ASP A 324 -5.75 -44.86 6.72
N PRO A 325 -4.93 -45.89 6.48
CA PRO A 325 -4.36 -46.13 5.15
C PRO A 325 -5.39 -46.34 4.02
N ASN A 326 -6.64 -46.65 4.35
CA ASN A 326 -7.71 -46.85 3.39
C ASN A 326 -8.46 -45.53 3.02
N ARG A 327 -8.24 -44.47 3.81
CA ARG A 327 -8.86 -43.12 3.63
C ARG A 327 -7.82 -42.02 3.53
N ARG A 328 -6.70 -42.24 2.89
CA ARG A 328 -5.53 -41.35 2.97
C ARG A 328 -5.83 -39.89 2.72
N VAL A 329 -6.51 -39.57 1.62
CA VAL A 329 -6.88 -38.20 1.25
C VAL A 329 -8.33 -38.20 0.77
N GLU A 330 -9.18 -37.42 1.42
CA GLU A 330 -10.58 -37.25 1.06
C GLU A 330 -10.81 -35.80 0.70
N ARG A 331 -11.27 -35.56 -0.52
CA ARG A 331 -11.67 -34.23 -0.97
C ARG A 331 -13.04 -33.90 -0.38
N VAL A 332 -13.18 -32.74 0.24
CA VAL A 332 -14.40 -32.28 0.88
C VAL A 332 -14.84 -30.95 0.34
N GLY A 333 -16.16 -30.74 0.34
CA GLY A 333 -16.83 -29.56 -0.12
C GLY A 333 -17.77 -29.83 -1.28
N LEU A 334 -18.93 -29.22 -1.24
CA LEU A 334 -19.99 -29.37 -2.23
C LEU A 334 -20.02 -28.23 -3.24
N GLY A 335 -19.11 -27.28 -3.11
CA GLY A 335 -19.05 -26.08 -3.93
C GLY A 335 -20.16 -25.07 -3.57
N GLY A 336 -20.52 -24.21 -4.51
CA GLY A 336 -21.56 -23.20 -4.33
C GLY A 336 -21.22 -21.92 -5.09
N PHE A 337 -22.16 -20.98 -5.13
CA PHE A 337 -21.91 -19.65 -5.67
C PHE A 337 -21.18 -18.77 -4.65
N PRO A 338 -20.33 -17.82 -5.09
CA PRO A 338 -19.73 -16.86 -4.17
C PRO A 338 -20.78 -16.06 -3.40
N ILE A 339 -20.42 -15.60 -2.22
CA ILE A 339 -21.22 -14.67 -1.42
C ILE A 339 -21.42 -13.37 -2.21
N GLY A 340 -22.65 -12.85 -2.23
CA GLY A 340 -23.02 -11.64 -2.97
C GLY A 340 -23.43 -11.88 -4.42
N TYR A 341 -23.34 -13.10 -4.94
CA TYR A 341 -23.67 -13.42 -6.33
C TYR A 341 -25.14 -13.14 -6.67
N SER A 342 -26.07 -13.63 -5.85
CA SER A 342 -27.50 -13.43 -6.02
C SER A 342 -28.24 -13.66 -4.71
N LYS A 343 -29.40 -13.03 -4.56
CA LYS A 343 -30.29 -13.29 -3.41
C LYS A 343 -30.85 -14.71 -3.46
N ASN A 344 -31.10 -15.25 -2.29
CA ASN A 344 -31.72 -16.56 -2.10
C ASN A 344 -30.99 -17.74 -2.75
N VAL A 345 -29.66 -17.63 -2.85
CA VAL A 345 -28.82 -18.79 -3.19
C VAL A 345 -28.92 -19.79 -2.03
N ALA A 346 -29.21 -21.04 -2.36
CA ALA A 346 -29.18 -22.13 -1.40
C ALA A 346 -27.74 -22.69 -1.33
N TYR A 347 -27.25 -22.89 -0.12
CA TYR A 347 -26.00 -23.55 0.14
C TYR A 347 -26.23 -24.92 0.77
N GLU A 348 -25.24 -25.77 0.73
CA GLU A 348 -25.31 -27.10 1.30
C GLU A 348 -24.17 -27.28 2.32
N THR A 349 -24.48 -27.97 3.42
CA THR A 349 -23.49 -28.40 4.42
C THR A 349 -23.18 -29.87 4.20
N GLN A 350 -21.88 -30.18 4.20
CA GLN A 350 -21.41 -31.56 4.26
C GLN A 350 -21.01 -31.88 5.70
N ASP A 351 -21.66 -32.88 6.29
CA ASP A 351 -21.32 -33.38 7.60
C ASP A 351 -20.38 -34.60 7.49
N ILE A 352 -19.23 -34.50 8.12
CA ILE A 352 -18.17 -35.46 7.99
C ILE A 352 -17.77 -35.90 9.39
N LYS A 353 -17.79 -37.24 9.64
CA LYS A 353 -17.30 -37.83 10.87
C LYS A 353 -15.80 -37.82 10.86
N LEU A 354 -15.19 -37.16 11.82
CA LEU A 354 -13.76 -37.14 12.01
C LEU A 354 -13.31 -38.31 12.90
N GLU A 355 -12.17 -38.87 12.54
CA GLU A 355 -11.46 -39.87 13.34
C GLU A 355 -10.27 -39.25 14.05
N LYS A 356 -9.74 -39.97 15.03
CA LYS A 356 -8.56 -39.52 15.77
C LYS A 356 -7.37 -39.37 14.83
N ASN A 357 -6.73 -38.21 14.85
CA ASN A 357 -5.60 -37.79 14.01
C ASN A 357 -5.98 -37.49 12.54
N ASP A 358 -7.24 -37.37 12.20
CA ASP A 358 -7.62 -36.74 10.92
C ASP A 358 -7.19 -35.27 10.92
N CYS A 359 -6.73 -34.80 9.76
CA CYS A 359 -6.30 -33.42 9.56
C CYS A 359 -7.11 -32.77 8.43
N PHE A 360 -7.89 -31.75 8.76
CA PHE A 360 -8.56 -30.92 7.75
C PHE A 360 -7.59 -29.86 7.23
N ILE A 361 -7.56 -29.68 5.90
CA ILE A 361 -6.77 -28.64 5.23
C ILE A 361 -7.69 -27.83 4.30
N GLY A 362 -7.79 -26.55 4.56
CA GLY A 362 -8.49 -25.58 3.70
C GLY A 362 -7.51 -24.63 3.01
N PHE A 363 -7.87 -24.14 1.83
CA PHE A 363 -7.05 -23.27 1.01
C PHE A 363 -7.84 -22.05 0.55
N SER A 364 -7.13 -20.95 0.24
CA SER A 364 -7.67 -19.84 -0.56
C SER A 364 -7.59 -20.16 -2.06
N GLU A 365 -8.39 -19.46 -2.88
CA GLU A 365 -8.48 -19.71 -4.32
C GLU A 365 -7.14 -19.56 -5.02
N LYS A 366 -6.41 -18.49 -4.71
CA LYS A 366 -5.10 -18.19 -5.34
C LYS A 366 -4.06 -19.27 -5.13
N PHE A 367 -4.09 -19.94 -3.98
CA PHE A 367 -3.19 -21.05 -3.71
C PHE A 367 -3.51 -22.25 -4.61
N THR A 368 -4.79 -22.60 -4.75
CA THR A 368 -5.21 -23.75 -5.56
C THR A 368 -5.01 -23.51 -7.05
N ASP A 369 -5.18 -22.28 -7.54
CA ASP A 369 -4.95 -21.95 -8.94
C ASP A 369 -3.50 -22.13 -9.38
N HIS A 370 -2.56 -21.81 -8.51
CA HIS A 370 -1.14 -22.00 -8.79
C HIS A 370 -0.66 -23.46 -8.71
N HIS A 371 -1.35 -24.30 -7.95
CA HIS A 371 -0.87 -25.64 -7.60
C HIS A 371 -1.86 -26.76 -7.93
N ALA A 372 -2.89 -26.49 -8.75
CA ALA A 372 -4.00 -27.42 -9.00
C ALA A 372 -3.57 -28.83 -9.45
N GLU A 373 -2.56 -28.93 -10.30
CA GLU A 373 -2.11 -30.21 -10.86
C GLU A 373 -1.25 -31.06 -9.91
N THR A 374 -0.65 -30.44 -8.88
CA THR A 374 0.32 -31.09 -7.98
C THR A 374 -0.19 -31.25 -6.57
N LEU A 375 -1.27 -30.56 -6.21
CA LEU A 375 -1.77 -30.49 -4.84
C LEU A 375 -2.19 -31.85 -4.29
N GLU A 376 -2.97 -32.63 -5.01
CA GLU A 376 -3.43 -33.94 -4.54
C GLU A 376 -2.26 -34.90 -4.33
N ALA A 377 -1.32 -34.95 -5.28
CA ALA A 377 -0.12 -35.80 -5.15
C ALA A 377 0.75 -35.37 -3.96
N LEU A 378 0.86 -34.09 -3.68
CA LEU A 378 1.54 -33.58 -2.50
C LEU A 378 0.84 -34.02 -1.23
N LEU A 379 -0.47 -33.84 -1.12
CA LEU A 379 -1.26 -34.20 0.04
C LEU A 379 -1.21 -35.71 0.31
N GLU A 380 -1.20 -36.53 -0.73
CA GLU A 380 -0.99 -37.98 -0.60
C GLU A 380 0.38 -38.32 0.02
N SER A 381 1.43 -37.62 -0.42
CA SER A 381 2.79 -37.81 0.12
C SER A 381 2.92 -37.37 1.59
N LEU A 382 2.09 -36.42 2.00
CA LEU A 382 2.12 -35.82 3.33
C LEU A 382 1.15 -36.46 4.33
N SER A 383 0.27 -37.33 3.88
CA SER A 383 -0.82 -37.93 4.70
C SER A 383 -0.39 -38.68 5.93
N ALA A 384 0.87 -39.09 6.00
CA ALA A 384 1.44 -39.80 7.17
C ALA A 384 2.17 -38.87 8.17
N LEU A 385 2.19 -37.57 7.92
CA LEU A 385 2.95 -36.62 8.73
C LEU A 385 2.11 -36.02 9.86
N SER A 386 2.79 -35.58 10.93
CA SER A 386 2.14 -34.74 11.97
C SER A 386 1.78 -33.35 11.41
N VAL A 387 0.87 -32.66 12.07
CA VAL A 387 0.46 -31.27 11.66
C VAL A 387 1.66 -30.32 11.57
N GLU A 388 2.62 -30.43 12.49
CA GLU A 388 3.84 -29.62 12.47
C GLU A 388 4.72 -29.97 11.25
N ALA A 389 4.86 -31.25 10.93
CA ALA A 389 5.59 -31.67 9.74
C ALA A 389 4.86 -31.30 8.44
N LEU A 390 3.53 -31.37 8.43
CA LEU A 390 2.69 -30.85 7.33
C LEU A 390 2.91 -29.36 7.10
N LYS A 391 2.85 -28.54 8.16
CA LYS A 391 3.09 -27.11 8.09
C LYS A 391 4.46 -26.78 7.49
N LEU A 392 5.51 -27.45 7.94
CA LEU A 392 6.87 -27.24 7.43
C LEU A 392 6.97 -27.59 5.93
N ASN A 393 6.39 -28.73 5.53
CA ASN A 393 6.46 -29.18 4.14
C ASN A 393 5.62 -28.30 3.21
N VAL A 394 4.39 -27.94 3.59
CA VAL A 394 3.55 -27.02 2.79
C VAL A 394 4.18 -25.64 2.75
N SER A 395 4.74 -25.14 3.83
CA SER A 395 5.46 -23.87 3.85
C SER A 395 6.66 -23.87 2.90
N ALA A 396 7.47 -24.93 2.89
CA ALA A 396 8.60 -25.05 1.97
C ALA A 396 8.19 -25.20 0.50
N TRP A 397 6.99 -25.70 0.25
CA TRP A 397 6.45 -25.82 -1.10
C TRP A 397 5.89 -24.49 -1.64
N CYS A 398 5.47 -23.59 -0.73
CA CYS A 398 5.04 -22.24 -1.08
C CYS A 398 6.21 -21.26 -1.36
N ASP A 399 7.44 -21.61 -1.01
CA ASP A 399 8.65 -20.84 -1.29
C ASP A 399 9.17 -21.13 -2.71
#